data_686b294ad13d4fac5bb824584c080cf3
#
_entry.id   686b294ad13d4fac5bb824584c080cf3
#
_cell.length_a   1.000
_cell.length_b   1.000
_cell.length_c   1.000
_cell.angle_alpha   90.00
_cell.angle_beta   90.00
_cell.angle_gamma   90.00
#
_symmetry.space_group_name_H-M   'P 1'
#
loop_
_entity.id
_entity.type
_entity.pdbx_description
1 polymer ?
#
loop_
_entity_poly.entity_id
_entity_poly.type
_entity_poly.pdbx_seq_one_letter_code
_entity_poly.pdbx_strand_id
1 'polypeptide(L)'
;LPLFLPQGLDIDKLLRVLICIMLFASAYLAEVIRGGLQSIPSGQQEAATALGLSYWHTMRYIILPQALQHVIPGIVNTFIGLFKDTTLVLIVGLFDFLGIVQAAATNPKWLGHAIEGYIFAAFIFWCFCFSMSRFSRHLEQRSHSKAKSNPD
;
A
#
# COMPACT_ATOMS: atom_id res chain seq x y z
N LEU A 1 23.28 -2.70 -9.63
CA LEU A 1 22.92 -1.56 -10.51
C LEU A 1 24.10 -0.88 -11.20
N PRO A 2 25.34 -0.77 -10.64
CA PRO A 2 26.46 -0.16 -11.35
C PRO A 2 26.91 -0.95 -12.61
N LEU A 3 26.46 -2.19 -12.77
CA LEU A 3 26.84 -3.06 -13.89
C LEU A 3 26.11 -2.72 -15.21
N PHE A 4 25.01 -1.97 -15.15
CA PHE A 4 24.15 -1.67 -16.31
C PHE A 4 24.12 -0.19 -16.69
N LEU A 5 24.82 0.68 -15.95
CA LEU A 5 24.86 2.12 -16.22
C LEU A 5 26.19 2.52 -16.84
N PRO A 6 26.19 3.36 -17.88
CA PRO A 6 27.42 3.90 -18.44
C PRO A 6 28.19 4.69 -17.37
N GLN A 7 29.55 4.56 -17.42
CA GLN A 7 30.45 5.25 -16.51
C GLN A 7 30.21 6.77 -16.59
N GLY A 8 29.72 7.36 -15.50
CA GLY A 8 29.45 8.80 -15.40
C GLY A 8 28.06 9.20 -14.91
N LEU A 9 27.12 8.28 -14.76
CA LEU A 9 25.81 8.54 -14.15
C LEU A 9 25.81 8.04 -12.70
N ASP A 10 26.32 8.84 -11.80
CA ASP A 10 26.15 8.61 -10.36
C ASP A 10 24.70 8.96 -9.96
N ILE A 11 23.82 7.95 -10.07
CA ILE A 11 22.46 8.06 -9.55
C ILE A 11 22.56 8.19 -8.03
N ASP A 12 21.99 9.26 -7.51
CA ASP A 12 21.92 9.52 -6.07
C ASP A 12 21.33 8.30 -5.33
N LYS A 13 21.89 8.03 -4.14
CA LYS A 13 21.49 6.91 -3.29
C LYS A 13 19.99 6.89 -3.01
N LEU A 14 19.43 8.08 -2.78
CA LEU A 14 18.00 8.28 -2.54
C LEU A 14 17.17 7.87 -3.78
N LEU A 15 17.59 8.26 -4.98
CA LEU A 15 16.89 7.94 -6.21
C LEU A 15 16.87 6.42 -6.48
N ARG A 16 17.98 5.73 -6.21
CA ARG A 16 18.05 4.25 -6.34
C ARG A 16 17.05 3.56 -5.41
N VAL A 17 16.98 4.01 -4.17
CA VAL A 17 16.06 3.45 -3.17
C VAL A 17 14.61 3.72 -3.57
N LEU A 18 14.29 4.93 -4.02
CA LEU A 18 12.95 5.28 -4.50
C LEU A 18 12.52 4.41 -5.67
N ILE A 19 13.38 4.18 -6.65
CA ILE A 19 13.07 3.31 -7.79
C ILE A 19 12.80 1.88 -7.32
N CYS A 20 13.62 1.34 -6.41
CA CYS A 20 13.42 -0.01 -5.88
C CYS A 20 12.09 -0.13 -5.13
N ILE A 21 11.77 0.85 -4.27
CA ILE A 21 10.50 0.86 -3.51
C ILE A 21 9.31 0.99 -4.46
N MET A 22 9.40 1.87 -5.48
CA MET A 22 8.32 2.02 -6.46
C MET A 22 8.06 0.75 -7.26
N LEU A 23 9.11 0.06 -7.72
CA LEU A 23 8.97 -1.22 -8.43
C LEU A 23 8.37 -2.30 -7.54
N PHE A 24 8.82 -2.39 -6.30
CA PHE A 24 8.28 -3.32 -5.32
C PHE A 24 6.81 -3.03 -5.01
N ALA A 25 6.48 -1.78 -4.72
CA ALA A 25 5.13 -1.34 -4.44
C ALA A 25 4.19 -1.58 -5.63
N SER A 26 4.65 -1.30 -6.85
CA SER A 26 3.84 -1.51 -8.07
C SER A 26 3.52 -2.99 -8.30
N ALA A 27 4.44 -3.90 -8.01
CA ALA A 27 4.20 -5.34 -8.09
C ALA A 27 3.12 -5.79 -7.10
N TYR A 28 3.19 -5.33 -5.85
CA TYR A 28 2.17 -5.61 -4.84
C TYR A 28 0.80 -5.03 -5.21
N LEU A 29 0.75 -3.78 -5.67
CA LEU A 29 -0.50 -3.14 -6.08
C LEU A 29 -1.11 -3.84 -7.30
N ALA A 30 -0.30 -4.25 -8.25
CA ALA A 30 -0.76 -5.02 -9.41
C ALA A 30 -1.43 -6.33 -8.98
N GLU A 31 -0.84 -7.03 -8.00
CA GLU A 31 -1.39 -8.28 -7.48
C GLU A 31 -2.70 -8.07 -6.71
N VAL A 32 -2.81 -7.00 -5.94
CA VAL A 32 -4.05 -6.61 -5.25
C VAL A 32 -5.16 -6.32 -6.27
N ILE A 33 -4.85 -5.59 -7.34
CA ILE A 33 -5.81 -5.26 -8.40
C ILE A 33 -6.23 -6.55 -9.14
N ARG A 34 -5.27 -7.41 -9.46
CA ARG A 34 -5.54 -8.70 -10.12
C ARG A 34 -6.46 -9.57 -9.27
N GLY A 35 -6.17 -9.70 -7.97
CA GLY A 35 -7.01 -10.46 -7.04
C GLY A 35 -8.42 -9.89 -6.93
N GLY A 36 -8.57 -8.57 -6.88
CA GLY A 36 -9.86 -7.89 -6.85
C GLY A 36 -10.69 -8.13 -8.12
N LEU A 37 -10.06 -8.12 -9.28
CA LEU A 37 -10.74 -8.45 -10.55
C LEU A 37 -11.15 -9.92 -10.61
N GLN A 38 -10.30 -10.83 -10.16
CA GLN A 38 -10.57 -12.26 -10.13
C GLN A 38 -11.63 -12.68 -9.10
N SER A 39 -11.91 -11.85 -8.11
CA SER A 39 -12.95 -12.11 -7.11
C SER A 39 -14.37 -11.95 -7.65
N ILE A 40 -14.54 -11.35 -8.83
CA ILE A 40 -15.86 -11.17 -9.45
C ILE A 40 -16.29 -12.50 -10.09
N PRO A 41 -17.51 -13.00 -9.76
CA PRO A 41 -18.03 -14.23 -10.34
C PRO A 41 -18.14 -14.14 -11.88
N SER A 42 -17.76 -15.20 -12.59
CA SER A 42 -17.84 -15.27 -14.06
C SER A 42 -19.27 -15.08 -14.59
N GLY A 43 -20.27 -15.47 -13.81
CA GLY A 43 -21.67 -15.29 -14.14
C GLY A 43 -22.06 -13.82 -14.43
N GLN A 44 -21.39 -12.86 -13.83
CA GLN A 44 -21.62 -11.41 -14.13
C GLN A 44 -21.25 -11.09 -15.59
N GLN A 45 -20.15 -11.66 -16.07
CA GLN A 45 -19.71 -11.47 -17.45
C GLN A 45 -20.59 -12.23 -18.43
N GLU A 46 -21.01 -13.45 -18.08
CA GLU A 46 -21.90 -14.27 -18.88
C GLU A 46 -23.28 -13.64 -19.03
N ALA A 47 -23.86 -13.16 -17.93
CA ALA A 47 -25.14 -12.44 -17.95
C ALA A 47 -25.08 -11.14 -18.79
N ALA A 48 -24.02 -10.36 -18.67
CA ALA A 48 -23.83 -9.17 -19.47
C ALA A 48 -23.71 -9.48 -20.96
N THR A 49 -23.04 -10.57 -21.30
CA THR A 49 -22.93 -11.04 -22.69
C THR A 49 -24.29 -11.49 -23.24
N ALA A 50 -25.08 -12.19 -22.42
CA ALA A 50 -26.44 -12.60 -22.81
C ALA A 50 -27.36 -11.41 -23.08
N LEU A 51 -27.13 -10.28 -22.40
CA LEU A 51 -27.84 -9.01 -22.64
C LEU A 51 -27.27 -8.21 -23.85
N GLY A 52 -26.28 -8.77 -24.56
CA GLY A 52 -25.69 -8.10 -25.73
C GLY A 52 -24.74 -6.95 -25.42
N LEU A 53 -24.28 -6.83 -24.16
CA LEU A 53 -23.32 -5.82 -23.78
C LEU A 53 -21.93 -6.13 -24.36
N SER A 54 -21.28 -5.11 -24.91
CA SER A 54 -19.89 -5.25 -25.37
C SER A 54 -18.94 -5.39 -24.17
N TYR A 55 -17.77 -6.01 -24.38
CA TYR A 55 -16.74 -6.20 -23.36
C TYR A 55 -16.42 -4.91 -22.57
N TRP A 56 -16.26 -3.79 -23.27
CA TRP A 56 -15.94 -2.49 -22.64
C TRP A 56 -17.08 -1.95 -21.77
N HIS A 57 -18.33 -2.13 -22.18
CA HIS A 57 -19.49 -1.74 -21.37
C HIS A 57 -19.61 -2.64 -20.12
N THR A 58 -19.45 -3.94 -20.30
CA THR A 58 -19.45 -4.90 -19.18
C THR A 58 -18.36 -4.58 -18.19
N MET A 59 -17.13 -4.34 -18.65
CA MET A 59 -16.00 -4.01 -17.78
C MET A 59 -16.25 -2.70 -17.04
N ARG A 60 -16.67 -1.64 -17.72
CA ARG A 60 -16.81 -0.30 -17.13
C ARG A 60 -17.98 -0.17 -16.16
N TYR A 61 -19.12 -0.76 -16.50
CA TYR A 61 -20.36 -0.54 -15.75
C TYR A 61 -20.71 -1.65 -14.76
N ILE A 62 -20.22 -2.85 -14.97
CA ILE A 62 -20.56 -4.02 -14.15
C ILE A 62 -19.35 -4.49 -13.33
N ILE A 63 -18.24 -4.87 -14.00
CA ILE A 63 -17.11 -5.53 -13.34
C ILE A 63 -16.28 -4.52 -12.53
N LEU A 64 -15.87 -3.42 -13.13
CA LEU A 64 -14.95 -2.46 -12.50
C LEU A 64 -15.52 -1.84 -11.22
N PRO A 65 -16.80 -1.41 -11.12
CA PRO A 65 -17.34 -0.89 -9.87
C PRO A 65 -17.36 -1.92 -8.75
N GLN A 66 -17.64 -3.17 -9.06
CA GLN A 66 -17.62 -4.27 -8.09
C GLN A 66 -16.19 -4.61 -7.67
N ALA A 67 -15.27 -4.76 -8.63
CA ALA A 67 -13.87 -5.04 -8.37
C ALA A 67 -13.21 -3.96 -7.50
N LEU A 68 -13.49 -2.68 -7.74
CA LEU A 68 -12.96 -1.58 -6.92
C LEU A 68 -13.33 -1.70 -5.44
N GLN A 69 -14.50 -2.22 -5.13
CA GLN A 69 -14.92 -2.43 -3.74
C GLN A 69 -14.03 -3.46 -3.03
N HIS A 70 -13.53 -4.46 -3.75
CA HIS A 70 -12.60 -5.46 -3.21
C HIS A 70 -11.14 -4.98 -3.23
N VAL A 71 -10.77 -4.17 -4.23
CA VAL A 71 -9.42 -3.66 -4.41
C VAL A 71 -9.06 -2.58 -3.39
N ILE A 72 -9.98 -1.65 -3.10
CA ILE A 72 -9.70 -0.48 -2.24
C ILE A 72 -9.18 -0.88 -0.85
N PRO A 73 -9.80 -1.82 -0.11
CA PRO A 73 -9.25 -2.25 1.18
C PRO A 73 -7.86 -2.87 1.06
N GLY A 74 -7.63 -3.66 0.01
CA GLY A 74 -6.33 -4.25 -0.28
C GLY A 74 -5.24 -3.19 -0.54
N ILE A 75 -5.57 -2.14 -1.30
CA ILE A 75 -4.66 -1.00 -1.52
C ILE A 75 -4.32 -0.32 -0.18
N VAL A 76 -5.31 -0.04 0.66
CA VAL A 76 -5.06 0.60 1.97
C VAL A 76 -4.16 -0.27 2.85
N ASN A 77 -4.37 -1.58 2.88
CA ASN A 77 -3.51 -2.51 3.61
C ASN A 77 -2.08 -2.53 3.06
N THR A 78 -1.91 -2.47 1.74
CA THR A 78 -0.60 -2.34 1.10
C THR A 78 0.10 -1.05 1.51
N PHE A 79 -0.62 0.08 1.56
CA PHE A 79 -0.06 1.35 2.03
C PHE A 79 0.38 1.30 3.49
N ILE A 80 -0.37 0.62 4.38
CA ILE A 80 0.03 0.41 5.77
C ILE A 80 1.33 -0.41 5.85
N GLY A 81 1.47 -1.43 4.98
CA GLY A 81 2.71 -2.21 4.84
C GLY A 81 3.87 -1.33 4.40
N LEU A 82 3.72 -0.64 3.27
CA LEU A 82 4.75 0.26 2.72
C LEU A 82 5.19 1.35 3.70
N PHE A 83 4.24 1.90 4.47
CA PHE A 83 4.57 2.89 5.51
C PHE A 83 5.51 2.30 6.58
N LYS A 84 5.31 1.05 6.97
CA LYS A 84 6.22 0.35 7.90
C LYS A 84 7.55 -0.01 7.24
N ASP A 85 7.53 -0.37 5.96
CA ASP A 85 8.71 -0.76 5.19
C ASP A 85 9.65 0.43 4.91
N THR A 86 9.20 1.69 5.13
CA THR A 86 10.10 2.86 5.07
C THR A 86 11.27 2.73 6.04
N THR A 87 11.13 1.99 7.14
CA THR A 87 12.23 1.73 8.09
C THR A 87 13.37 0.91 7.47
N LEU A 88 13.12 0.16 6.39
CA LEU A 88 14.15 -0.61 5.68
C LEU A 88 15.19 0.29 4.99
N VAL A 89 14.86 1.55 4.71
CA VAL A 89 15.80 2.52 4.12
C VAL A 89 17.01 2.78 5.03
N LEU A 90 16.88 2.52 6.34
CA LEU A 90 17.97 2.62 7.30
C LEU A 90 19.14 1.69 6.92
N ILE A 91 18.85 0.50 6.37
CA ILE A 91 19.87 -0.47 5.92
C ILE A 91 20.76 0.14 4.82
N VAL A 92 20.20 1.03 4.01
CA VAL A 92 20.92 1.72 2.93
C VAL A 92 21.64 2.99 3.44
N GLY A 93 21.49 3.30 4.74
CA GLY A 93 22.09 4.45 5.40
C GLY A 93 21.37 5.78 5.12
N LEU A 94 20.09 5.72 4.83
CA LEU A 94 19.20 6.87 4.83
C LEU A 94 18.42 6.89 6.16
N PHE A 95 18.39 8.05 6.79
CA PHE A 95 17.64 8.23 8.04
C PHE A 95 16.16 8.46 7.72
N ASP A 96 15.34 7.50 8.09
CA ASP A 96 13.90 7.65 8.23
C ASP A 96 13.55 8.20 9.61
N PHE A 97 12.26 8.25 9.94
CA PHE A 97 11.81 8.72 11.25
C PHE A 97 12.42 7.90 12.41
N LEU A 98 12.48 6.57 12.28
CA LEU A 98 13.08 5.70 13.30
C LEU A 98 14.60 5.89 13.38
N GLY A 99 15.27 6.05 12.25
CA GLY A 99 16.70 6.33 12.16
C GLY A 99 17.09 7.63 12.84
N ILE A 100 16.26 8.68 12.72
CA ILE A 100 16.46 9.95 13.43
C ILE A 100 16.34 9.75 14.94
N VAL A 101 15.35 8.98 15.41
CA VAL A 101 15.21 8.65 16.85
C VAL A 101 16.40 7.86 17.35
N GLN A 102 16.91 6.90 16.58
CA GLN A 102 18.13 6.15 16.92
C GLN A 102 19.36 7.06 16.99
N ALA A 103 19.53 7.94 16.01
CA ALA A 103 20.63 8.89 16.01
C ALA A 103 20.56 9.88 17.19
N ALA A 104 19.36 10.32 17.56
CA ALA A 104 19.15 11.15 18.76
C ALA A 104 19.51 10.37 20.05
N ALA A 105 19.12 9.10 20.16
CA ALA A 105 19.40 8.27 21.33
C ALA A 105 20.90 8.02 21.57
N THR A 106 21.72 8.10 20.52
CA THR A 106 23.18 7.98 20.63
C THR A 106 23.89 9.32 20.94
N ASN A 107 23.16 10.43 20.91
CA ASN A 107 23.72 11.75 21.19
C ASN A 107 24.00 11.90 22.71
N PRO A 108 25.17 12.43 23.13
CA PRO A 108 25.52 12.61 24.55
C PRO A 108 24.49 13.39 25.37
N LYS A 109 23.75 14.31 24.75
CA LYS A 109 22.70 15.11 25.42
C LYS A 109 21.43 14.30 25.75
N TRP A 110 21.22 13.15 25.07
CA TRP A 110 20.04 12.29 25.21
C TRP A 110 20.40 10.91 25.75
N LEU A 111 21.65 10.75 26.22
CA LEU A 111 22.09 9.48 26.81
C LEU A 111 21.24 9.16 28.03
N GLY A 112 20.56 8.00 27.99
CA GLY A 112 19.64 7.54 29.04
C GLY A 112 18.16 7.70 28.69
N HIS A 113 17.79 8.49 27.67
CA HIS A 113 16.40 8.71 27.25
C HIS A 113 16.02 7.96 25.95
N ALA A 114 16.77 6.93 25.59
CA ALA A 114 16.52 6.15 24.37
C ALA A 114 15.15 5.48 24.39
N ILE A 115 14.72 4.99 25.56
CA ILE A 115 13.43 4.30 25.72
C ILE A 115 12.26 5.24 25.45
N GLU A 116 12.31 6.48 25.96
CA GLU A 116 11.28 7.49 25.73
C GLU A 116 11.17 7.81 24.23
N GLY A 117 12.31 7.95 23.54
CA GLY A 117 12.35 8.16 22.09
C GLY A 117 11.69 7.04 21.31
N TYR A 118 11.96 5.78 21.65
CA TYR A 118 11.33 4.63 21.02
C TYR A 118 9.83 4.51 21.33
N ILE A 119 9.42 4.79 22.57
CA ILE A 119 7.99 4.82 22.94
C ILE A 119 7.26 5.88 22.13
N PHE A 120 7.85 7.06 21.99
CA PHE A 120 7.28 8.15 21.17
C PHE A 120 7.15 7.73 19.71
N ALA A 121 8.20 7.14 19.13
CA ALA A 121 8.16 6.63 17.76
C ALA A 121 7.07 5.54 17.59
N ALA A 122 7.01 4.58 18.51
CA ALA A 122 6.01 3.52 18.49
C ALA A 122 4.59 4.08 18.58
N PHE A 123 4.36 5.11 19.40
CA PHE A 123 3.06 5.77 19.51
C PHE A 123 2.63 6.43 18.20
N ILE A 124 3.54 7.13 17.52
CA ILE A 124 3.25 7.77 16.21
C ILE A 124 2.92 6.71 15.17
N PHE A 125 3.75 5.64 15.05
CA PHE A 125 3.47 4.54 14.13
C PHE A 125 2.13 3.86 14.43
N TRP A 126 1.85 3.65 15.72
CA TRP A 126 0.58 3.06 16.13
C TRP A 126 -0.62 3.93 15.75
N CYS A 127 -0.59 5.24 16.03
CA CYS A 127 -1.65 6.17 15.67
C CYS A 127 -1.92 6.17 14.17
N PHE A 128 -0.85 6.20 13.38
CA PHE A 128 -0.96 6.22 11.91
C PHE A 128 -1.55 4.90 11.38
N CYS A 129 -0.99 3.76 11.78
CA CYS A 129 -1.47 2.45 11.37
C CYS A 129 -2.90 2.18 11.86
N PHE A 130 -3.24 2.61 13.08
CA PHE A 130 -4.59 2.46 13.62
C PHE A 130 -5.61 3.28 12.84
N SER A 131 -5.30 4.55 12.53
CA SER A 131 -6.16 5.42 11.73
C SER A 131 -6.41 4.85 10.34
N MET A 132 -5.35 4.40 9.66
CA MET A 132 -5.44 3.78 8.34
C MET A 132 -6.24 2.46 8.38
N SER A 133 -6.01 1.62 9.37
CA SER A 133 -6.74 0.36 9.55
C SER A 133 -8.22 0.60 9.85
N ARG A 134 -8.54 1.64 10.61
CA ARG A 134 -9.92 2.02 10.88
C ARG A 134 -10.63 2.52 9.61
N PHE A 135 -9.91 3.28 8.80
CA PHE A 135 -10.39 3.76 7.49
C PHE A 135 -10.66 2.58 6.53
N SER A 136 -9.73 1.62 6.44
CA SER A 136 -9.90 0.40 5.63
C SER A 136 -11.17 -0.35 6.02
N ARG A 137 -11.35 -0.63 7.31
CA ARG A 137 -12.54 -1.34 7.82
C ARG A 137 -13.85 -0.59 7.53
N HIS A 138 -13.83 0.73 7.59
CA HIS A 138 -15.02 1.53 7.24
C HIS A 138 -15.38 1.39 5.75
N LEU A 139 -14.38 1.32 4.87
CA LEU A 139 -14.59 1.09 3.44
C LEU A 139 -15.13 -0.32 3.16
N GLU A 140 -14.59 -1.34 3.83
CA GLU A 140 -15.08 -2.73 3.72
C GLU A 140 -16.54 -2.85 4.13
N GLN A 141 -16.94 -2.25 5.27
CA GLN A 141 -18.31 -2.28 5.75
C GLN A 141 -19.28 -1.62 4.78
N ARG A 142 -18.91 -0.50 4.18
CA ARG A 142 -19.73 0.17 3.15
C ARG A 142 -19.88 -0.68 1.89
N SER A 143 -18.86 -1.42 1.52
CA SER A 143 -18.87 -2.34 0.40
C SER A 143 -19.84 -3.51 0.63
N HIS A 144 -19.74 -4.18 1.77
CA HIS A 144 -20.61 -5.28 2.14
C HIS A 144 -22.09 -4.85 2.35
N SER A 145 -22.31 -3.65 2.88
CA SER A 145 -23.68 -3.14 3.08
C SER A 145 -24.39 -2.90 1.75
N LYS A 146 -23.70 -2.39 0.74
CA LYS A 146 -24.28 -2.18 -0.61
C LYS A 146 -24.57 -3.51 -1.33
N ALA A 147 -23.74 -4.53 -1.14
CA ALA A 147 -23.97 -5.85 -1.72
C ALA A 147 -25.19 -6.56 -1.12
N LYS A 148 -25.51 -6.28 0.16
CA LYS A 148 -26.64 -6.88 0.87
C LYS A 148 -27.96 -6.13 0.67
N SER A 149 -27.92 -4.88 0.23
CA SER A 149 -29.09 -4.01 0.00
C SER A 149 -29.69 -4.17 -1.40
N ASN A 150 -29.14 -5.03 -2.24
CA ASN A 150 -29.69 -5.39 -3.55
C ASN A 150 -29.90 -6.92 -3.60
N PRO A 151 -30.87 -7.49 -2.90
CA PRO A 151 -31.35 -8.83 -3.19
C PRO A 151 -32.30 -8.67 -4.37
N ASP A 152 -31.98 -9.27 -5.49
CA ASP A 152 -32.78 -9.50 -6.71
C ASP A 152 -34.25 -9.06 -6.70
#